data_37e6ad58a4baae50bab173b5fddd29ec
#
_entry.id   37e6ad58a4baae50bab173b5fddd29ec
#
_cell.length_a   1.000
_cell.length_b   1.000
_cell.length_c   1.000
_cell.angle_alpha   90.00
_cell.angle_beta   90.00
_cell.angle_gamma   90.00
#
_symmetry.space_group_name_H-M   'P 1'
#
loop_
_entity.id
_entity.type
_entity.pdbx_description
1 polymer ?
#
loop_
_entity_poly.entity_id
_entity_poly.type
_entity_poly.pdbx_seq_one_letter_code
_entity_poly.pdbx_strand_id
1 'polypeptide(L)'
;DTIALGTAITELGLNDKHIACIGDNSYKWLTTYLTVLKSDGVFVPVDKELPIEDIINILKSSNSEILFYAEKYEKYVEQILREATNIKFLIGFSRKEESNNVLSYDRFIEDGRKSFNAGNQKYLKLKSNPNSLKLLVYTSGTTGMAKGVMLTENNLISCVYYGLQVATVYSRCLS
;
A
#
# COMPACT_ATOMS: atom_id res chain seq x y z
N ASP A 1 6.10 -13.85 -0.79
CA ASP A 1 6.60 -12.47 -0.96
C ASP A 1 6.05 -11.50 0.10
N THR A 2 4.78 -11.61 0.53
CA THR A 2 4.21 -10.74 1.57
C THR A 2 5.01 -10.74 2.88
N ILE A 3 5.51 -11.89 3.32
CA ILE A 3 6.35 -11.99 4.54
C ILE A 3 7.67 -11.23 4.34
N ALA A 4 8.31 -11.41 3.20
CA ALA A 4 9.58 -10.75 2.90
C ALA A 4 9.40 -9.22 2.82
N LEU A 5 8.39 -8.75 2.08
CA LEU A 5 8.08 -7.33 1.97
C LEU A 5 7.71 -6.72 3.33
N GLY A 6 6.88 -7.42 4.11
CA GLY A 6 6.49 -6.97 5.46
C GLY A 6 7.67 -6.91 6.43
N THR A 7 8.61 -7.85 6.32
CA THR A 7 9.86 -7.82 7.11
C THR A 7 10.69 -6.58 6.75
N ALA A 8 10.87 -6.28 5.45
CA ALA A 8 11.60 -5.09 5.00
C ALA A 8 10.95 -3.79 5.50
N ILE A 9 9.63 -3.65 5.38
CA ILE A 9 8.90 -2.48 5.89
C ILE A 9 9.05 -2.35 7.42
N THR A 10 9.01 -3.47 8.13
CA THR A 10 9.16 -3.50 9.60
C THR A 10 10.58 -3.09 10.03
N GLU A 11 11.61 -3.44 9.26
CA GLU A 11 12.99 -3.01 9.51
C GLU A 11 13.19 -1.50 9.36
N LEU A 12 12.46 -0.87 8.45
CA LEU A 12 12.43 0.59 8.34
C LEU A 12 11.68 1.27 9.50
N GLY A 13 10.99 0.49 10.37
CA GLY A 13 10.13 1.04 11.44
C GLY A 13 8.87 1.72 10.92
N LEU A 14 8.36 1.29 9.75
CA LEU A 14 7.23 1.92 9.04
C LEU A 14 6.00 1.00 8.91
N ASN A 15 5.97 -0.10 9.67
CA ASN A 15 4.87 -1.08 9.62
C ASN A 15 3.53 -0.58 10.19
N ASP A 16 3.51 0.54 10.91
CA ASP A 16 2.34 1.21 11.49
C ASP A 16 1.98 2.52 10.77
N LYS A 17 2.61 2.80 9.63
CA LYS A 17 2.44 4.05 8.87
C LYS A 17 1.46 3.91 7.72
N HIS A 18 1.07 5.05 7.15
CA HIS A 18 0.30 5.08 5.92
C HIS A 18 1.23 4.81 4.73
N ILE A 19 0.87 3.83 3.93
CA ILE A 19 1.65 3.34 2.81
C ILE A 19 0.81 3.48 1.54
N ALA A 20 1.20 4.42 0.68
CA ALA A 20 0.54 4.66 -0.58
C ALA A 20 1.05 3.71 -1.68
N CYS A 21 0.17 3.40 -2.61
CA CYS A 21 0.52 2.59 -3.79
C CYS A 21 -0.20 3.12 -5.03
N ILE A 22 0.55 3.35 -6.11
CA ILE A 22 0.03 3.84 -7.39
C ILE A 22 0.53 3.00 -8.56
N GLY A 23 -0.39 2.57 -9.40
CA GLY A 23 -0.08 1.76 -10.59
C GLY A 23 -1.24 0.89 -11.03
N ASP A 24 -1.01 0.11 -12.09
CA ASP A 24 -1.97 -0.89 -12.54
C ASP A 24 -2.03 -2.09 -11.59
N ASN A 25 -3.19 -2.77 -11.57
CA ASN A 25 -3.34 -4.01 -10.84
C ASN A 25 -2.30 -5.02 -11.34
N SER A 26 -1.40 -5.39 -10.45
CA SER A 26 -0.28 -6.27 -10.75
C SER A 26 0.04 -7.15 -9.55
N TYR A 27 0.87 -8.16 -9.75
CA TYR A 27 1.35 -9.00 -8.66
C TYR A 27 2.03 -8.16 -7.55
N LYS A 28 2.89 -7.21 -7.92
CA LYS A 28 3.59 -6.35 -6.96
C LYS A 28 2.63 -5.43 -6.20
N TRP A 29 1.63 -4.88 -6.90
CA TRP A 29 0.57 -4.06 -6.27
C TRP A 29 -0.23 -4.88 -5.25
N LEU A 30 -0.69 -6.08 -5.65
CA LEU A 30 -1.45 -6.97 -4.77
C LEU A 30 -0.61 -7.45 -3.57
N THR A 31 0.66 -7.80 -3.80
CA THR A 31 1.58 -8.19 -2.72
C THR A 31 1.75 -7.05 -1.72
N THR A 32 1.91 -5.81 -2.18
CA THR A 32 2.00 -4.62 -1.32
C THR A 32 0.71 -4.43 -0.51
N TYR A 33 -0.45 -4.49 -1.17
CA TYR A 33 -1.76 -4.39 -0.51
C TYR A 33 -1.92 -5.41 0.63
N LEU A 34 -1.72 -6.69 0.33
CA LEU A 34 -1.86 -7.76 1.33
C LEU A 34 -0.84 -7.65 2.47
N THR A 35 0.37 -7.18 2.16
CA THR A 35 1.40 -6.94 3.15
C THR A 35 0.98 -5.85 4.14
N VAL A 36 0.47 -4.73 3.64
CA VAL A 36 0.06 -3.62 4.51
C VAL A 36 -1.18 -3.99 5.32
N LEU A 37 -2.15 -4.70 4.75
CA LEU A 37 -3.33 -5.15 5.49
C LEU A 37 -3.00 -6.03 6.70
N LYS A 38 -1.98 -6.88 6.59
CA LYS A 38 -1.52 -7.71 7.71
C LYS A 38 -0.73 -6.92 8.75
N SER A 39 -0.13 -5.79 8.40
CA SER A 39 0.63 -4.94 9.32
C SER A 39 -0.29 -4.06 10.18
N ASP A 40 0.26 -3.22 11.03
CA ASP A 40 -0.48 -2.17 11.74
C ASP A 40 -0.68 -0.91 10.88
N GLY A 41 -0.16 -0.92 9.67
CA GLY A 41 -0.23 0.20 8.73
C GLY A 41 -1.57 0.35 8.02
N VAL A 42 -1.70 1.46 7.31
CA VAL A 42 -2.88 1.80 6.49
C VAL A 42 -2.49 1.83 5.03
N PHE A 43 -3.17 1.06 4.21
CA PHE A 43 -2.97 1.08 2.76
C PHE A 43 -3.74 2.25 2.13
N VAL A 44 -3.06 3.02 1.27
CA VAL A 44 -3.63 4.18 0.56
C VAL A 44 -3.52 3.92 -0.95
N PRO A 45 -4.54 3.32 -1.58
CA PRO A 45 -4.55 3.18 -3.03
C PRO A 45 -4.74 4.55 -3.68
N VAL A 46 -3.86 4.90 -4.60
CA VAL A 46 -3.93 6.16 -5.35
C VAL A 46 -4.39 5.86 -6.76
N ASP A 47 -5.42 6.58 -7.21
CA ASP A 47 -5.95 6.43 -8.56
C ASP A 47 -4.90 6.86 -9.60
N LYS A 48 -4.61 5.94 -10.51
CA LYS A 48 -3.60 6.10 -11.55
C LYS A 48 -3.97 7.09 -12.66
N GLU A 49 -5.24 7.48 -12.75
CA GLU A 49 -5.74 8.42 -13.77
C GLU A 49 -5.68 9.88 -13.30
N LEU A 50 -5.32 10.12 -12.03
CA LEU A 50 -5.24 11.47 -11.48
C LEU A 50 -4.01 12.24 -12.03
N PRO A 51 -4.14 13.58 -12.19
CA PRO A 51 -3.00 14.47 -12.39
C PRO A 51 -1.99 14.37 -11.25
N ILE A 52 -0.72 14.69 -11.54
CA ILE A 52 0.35 14.56 -10.53
C ILE A 52 0.13 15.47 -9.32
N GLU A 53 -0.46 16.64 -9.50
CA GLU A 53 -0.78 17.58 -8.44
C GLU A 53 -1.79 16.98 -7.45
N ASP A 54 -2.80 16.28 -7.94
CA ASP A 54 -3.81 15.60 -7.13
C ASP A 54 -3.21 14.39 -6.40
N ILE A 55 -2.32 13.64 -7.07
CA ILE A 55 -1.56 12.55 -6.45
C ILE A 55 -0.75 13.09 -5.26
N ILE A 56 0.01 14.18 -5.45
CA ILE A 56 0.80 14.81 -4.40
C ILE A 56 -0.10 15.30 -3.25
N ASN A 57 -1.27 15.88 -3.56
CA ASN A 57 -2.24 16.30 -2.55
C ASN A 57 -2.77 15.13 -1.73
N ILE A 58 -3.04 13.98 -2.37
CA ILE A 58 -3.43 12.75 -1.67
C ILE A 58 -2.30 12.25 -0.76
N LEU A 59 -1.06 12.22 -1.25
CA LEU A 59 0.09 11.79 -0.45
C LEU A 59 0.27 12.65 0.80
N LYS A 60 0.09 13.98 0.68
CA LYS A 60 0.15 14.92 1.81
C LYS A 60 -1.02 14.71 2.78
N SER A 61 -2.25 14.71 2.26
CA SER A 61 -3.46 14.65 3.10
C SER A 61 -3.63 13.30 3.79
N SER A 62 -3.17 12.21 3.17
CA SER A 62 -3.12 10.89 3.78
C SER A 62 -1.98 10.73 4.79
N ASN A 63 -1.05 11.66 4.86
CA ASN A 63 0.19 11.54 5.63
C ASN A 63 0.97 10.25 5.34
N SER A 64 0.99 9.84 4.06
CA SER A 64 1.71 8.64 3.65
C SER A 64 3.21 8.82 3.78
N GLU A 65 3.90 7.84 4.35
CA GLU A 65 5.36 7.88 4.56
C GLU A 65 6.13 7.05 3.54
N ILE A 66 5.48 6.09 2.88
CA ILE A 66 6.02 5.31 1.78
C ILE A 66 5.09 5.44 0.57
N LEU A 67 5.67 5.51 -0.62
CA LEU A 67 4.96 5.37 -1.88
C LEU A 67 5.57 4.23 -2.70
N PHE A 68 4.79 3.19 -2.94
CA PHE A 68 5.06 2.20 -3.99
C PHE A 68 4.51 2.69 -5.32
N TYR A 69 5.31 2.64 -6.40
CA TYR A 69 4.90 3.23 -7.67
C TYR A 69 5.31 2.39 -8.90
N ALA A 70 4.45 2.43 -9.92
CA ALA A 70 4.72 1.81 -11.22
C ALA A 70 5.64 2.70 -12.07
N GLU A 71 6.32 2.09 -13.06
CA GLU A 71 7.34 2.71 -13.90
C GLU A 71 6.93 4.06 -14.52
N LYS A 72 5.68 4.21 -14.93
CA LYS A 72 5.18 5.46 -15.54
C LYS A 72 5.31 6.69 -14.64
N TYR A 73 5.47 6.49 -13.32
CA TYR A 73 5.65 7.57 -12.34
C TYR A 73 7.12 7.89 -12.03
N GLU A 74 8.07 7.15 -12.60
CA GLU A 74 9.50 7.39 -12.41
C GLU A 74 9.89 8.86 -12.70
N LYS A 75 9.32 9.44 -13.75
CA LYS A 75 9.55 10.83 -14.15
C LYS A 75 9.09 11.87 -13.11
N TYR A 76 8.26 11.49 -12.15
CA TYR A 76 7.74 12.38 -11.10
C TYR A 76 8.41 12.20 -9.74
N VAL A 77 9.37 11.30 -9.62
CA VAL A 77 10.07 10.98 -8.36
C VAL A 77 10.64 12.24 -7.69
N GLU A 78 11.37 13.06 -8.44
CA GLU A 78 11.96 14.29 -7.90
C GLU A 78 10.90 15.32 -7.46
N GLN A 79 9.82 15.45 -8.22
CA GLN A 79 8.72 16.33 -7.88
C GLN A 79 8.02 15.86 -6.60
N ILE A 80 7.73 14.55 -6.49
CA ILE A 80 7.09 13.97 -5.30
C ILE A 80 7.96 14.19 -4.07
N LEU A 81 9.27 13.91 -4.14
CA LEU A 81 10.19 14.11 -3.01
C LEU A 81 10.27 15.58 -2.56
N ARG A 82 10.23 16.51 -3.51
CA ARG A 82 10.26 17.94 -3.22
C ARG A 82 8.97 18.45 -2.59
N GLU A 83 7.82 17.96 -3.05
CA GLU A 83 6.52 18.54 -2.70
C GLU A 83 5.78 17.76 -1.62
N ALA A 84 5.88 16.43 -1.58
CA ALA A 84 5.28 15.57 -0.56
C ALA A 84 6.32 15.23 0.52
N THR A 85 6.68 16.20 1.35
CA THR A 85 7.76 16.10 2.35
C THR A 85 7.53 15.10 3.46
N ASN A 86 6.32 14.56 3.60
CA ASN A 86 5.99 13.46 4.48
C ASN A 86 6.47 12.09 3.95
N ILE A 87 6.70 11.96 2.63
CA ILE A 87 7.22 10.73 2.03
C ILE A 87 8.69 10.56 2.42
N LYS A 88 8.98 9.45 3.11
CA LYS A 88 10.33 9.06 3.50
C LYS A 88 11.00 8.16 2.47
N PHE A 89 10.23 7.27 1.85
CA PHE A 89 10.73 6.34 0.85
C PHE A 89 9.79 6.22 -0.35
N LEU A 90 10.39 6.17 -1.54
CA LEU A 90 9.73 5.76 -2.77
C LEU A 90 10.27 4.40 -3.19
N ILE A 91 9.39 3.46 -3.54
CA ILE A 91 9.76 2.10 -3.93
C ILE A 91 9.21 1.80 -5.32
N GLY A 92 10.09 1.80 -6.31
CA GLY A 92 9.71 1.63 -7.72
C GLY A 92 9.59 0.16 -8.11
N PHE A 93 8.46 -0.25 -8.69
CA PHE A 93 8.21 -1.63 -9.11
C PHE A 93 9.16 -2.14 -10.19
N SER A 94 9.62 -1.27 -11.09
CA SER A 94 10.54 -1.60 -12.17
C SER A 94 11.93 -0.99 -11.98
N ARG A 95 12.15 -0.22 -10.92
CA ARG A 95 13.39 0.48 -10.66
C ARG A 95 14.53 -0.49 -10.42
N LYS A 96 15.71 -0.20 -10.99
CA LYS A 96 16.94 -1.01 -10.84
C LYS A 96 18.00 -0.29 -10.02
N GLU A 97 18.11 1.02 -10.19
CA GLU A 97 19.08 1.85 -9.49
C GLU A 97 18.46 2.43 -8.22
N GLU A 98 19.23 2.52 -7.16
CA GLU A 98 18.78 3.04 -5.87
C GLU A 98 19.50 4.34 -5.54
N SER A 99 18.83 5.17 -4.81
CA SER A 99 19.38 6.36 -4.15
C SER A 99 18.84 6.42 -2.71
N ASN A 100 19.31 7.34 -1.90
CA ASN A 100 19.05 7.35 -0.45
C ASN A 100 17.60 7.04 -0.04
N ASN A 101 16.62 7.61 -0.75
CA ASN A 101 15.21 7.48 -0.40
C ASN A 101 14.37 6.84 -1.52
N VAL A 102 14.99 6.40 -2.61
CA VAL A 102 14.30 5.77 -3.75
C VAL A 102 14.90 4.40 -3.99
N LEU A 103 14.09 3.36 -3.71
CA LEU A 103 14.53 1.98 -3.64
C LEU A 103 13.95 1.13 -4.78
N SER A 104 14.62 0.04 -5.08
CA SER A 104 14.14 -1.01 -5.99
C SER A 104 13.22 -1.96 -5.22
N TYR A 105 12.00 -2.21 -5.74
CA TYR A 105 11.10 -3.20 -5.15
C TYR A 105 11.74 -4.59 -5.06
N ASP A 106 12.43 -5.01 -6.13
CA ASP A 106 13.00 -6.36 -6.21
C ASP A 106 14.15 -6.54 -5.19
N ARG A 107 14.96 -5.51 -4.97
CA ARG A 107 16.01 -5.53 -3.93
C ARG A 107 15.41 -5.43 -2.54
N PHE A 108 14.45 -4.55 -2.35
CA PHE A 108 13.80 -4.33 -1.06
C PHE A 108 13.13 -5.61 -0.52
N ILE A 109 12.43 -6.35 -1.39
CA ILE A 109 11.83 -7.63 -0.99
C ILE A 109 12.87 -8.73 -0.76
N GLU A 110 13.96 -8.72 -1.52
CA GLU A 110 15.06 -9.69 -1.34
C GLU A 110 15.81 -9.47 -0.02
N ASP A 111 16.03 -8.23 0.37
CA ASP A 111 16.66 -7.92 1.67
C ASP A 111 15.75 -8.30 2.83
N GLY A 112 14.44 -8.05 2.73
CA GLY A 112 13.49 -8.55 3.71
C GLY A 112 13.43 -10.07 3.78
N ARG A 113 13.63 -10.78 2.65
CA ARG A 113 13.72 -12.24 2.60
C ARG A 113 14.96 -12.75 3.32
N LYS A 114 16.11 -12.12 3.10
CA LYS A 114 17.37 -12.44 3.82
C LYS A 114 17.21 -12.23 5.31
N SER A 115 16.65 -11.11 5.71
CA SER A 115 16.40 -10.79 7.12
C SER A 115 15.45 -11.79 7.78
N PHE A 116 14.35 -12.14 7.10
CA PHE A 116 13.43 -13.17 7.58
C PHE A 116 14.14 -14.52 7.77
N ASN A 117 14.92 -14.95 6.79
CA ASN A 117 15.68 -16.21 6.85
C ASN A 117 16.76 -16.18 7.94
N ALA A 118 17.28 -15.02 8.29
CA ALA A 118 18.19 -14.79 9.42
C ALA A 118 17.48 -14.79 10.80
N GLY A 119 16.16 -15.03 10.84
CA GLY A 119 15.40 -15.17 12.08
C GLY A 119 14.56 -13.95 12.47
N ASN A 120 14.48 -12.91 11.65
CA ASN A 120 13.61 -11.77 11.93
C ASN A 120 12.14 -12.13 11.66
N GLN A 121 11.40 -12.39 12.72
CA GLN A 121 9.99 -12.79 12.69
C GLN A 121 9.04 -11.66 13.15
N LYS A 122 9.51 -10.42 13.28
CA LYS A 122 8.71 -9.32 13.83
C LYS A 122 7.40 -9.14 13.07
N TYR A 123 7.46 -9.12 11.75
CA TYR A 123 6.25 -8.97 10.91
C TYR A 123 5.24 -10.11 11.11
N LEU A 124 5.69 -11.36 11.24
CA LEU A 124 4.78 -12.50 11.48
C LEU A 124 4.06 -12.41 12.83
N LYS A 125 4.69 -11.80 13.83
CA LYS A 125 4.15 -11.66 15.19
C LYS A 125 3.18 -10.50 15.34
N LEU A 126 2.99 -9.66 14.32
CA LEU A 126 2.00 -8.60 14.34
C LEU A 126 0.59 -9.20 14.48
N LYS A 127 -0.15 -8.67 15.44
CA LYS A 127 -1.51 -9.12 15.75
C LYS A 127 -2.52 -8.24 15.04
N SER A 128 -3.55 -8.86 14.49
CA SER A 128 -4.70 -8.17 13.94
C SER A 128 -5.50 -7.44 15.02
N ASN A 129 -6.01 -6.25 14.67
CA ASN A 129 -6.96 -5.50 15.48
C ASN A 129 -8.15 -5.12 14.59
N PRO A 130 -9.31 -5.78 14.75
CA PRO A 130 -10.47 -5.57 13.90
C PRO A 130 -10.97 -4.13 13.79
N ASN A 131 -10.68 -3.30 14.79
CA ASN A 131 -11.07 -1.90 14.83
C ASN A 131 -10.00 -0.94 14.26
N SER A 132 -8.81 -1.46 13.90
CA SER A 132 -7.77 -0.62 13.30
C SER A 132 -8.15 -0.18 11.89
N LEU A 133 -7.81 1.06 11.55
CA LEU A 133 -7.87 1.55 10.18
C LEU A 133 -6.90 0.72 9.30
N LYS A 134 -7.38 0.24 8.16
CA LYS A 134 -6.59 -0.59 7.23
C LYS A 134 -6.52 -0.03 5.83
N LEU A 135 -7.53 0.72 5.43
CA LEU A 135 -7.64 1.22 4.07
C LEU A 135 -8.17 2.65 4.09
N LEU A 136 -7.51 3.54 3.36
CA LEU A 136 -7.91 4.92 3.17
C LEU A 136 -8.06 5.18 1.67
N VAL A 137 -9.29 5.20 1.18
CA VAL A 137 -9.62 5.38 -0.24
C VAL A 137 -10.05 6.81 -0.50
N TYR A 138 -9.41 7.46 -1.45
CA TYR A 138 -9.82 8.80 -1.88
C TYR A 138 -10.82 8.72 -3.03
N THR A 139 -11.92 9.45 -2.90
CA THR A 139 -12.94 9.57 -3.93
C THR A 139 -13.01 11.01 -4.43
N SER A 140 -13.36 11.18 -5.72
CA SER A 140 -13.64 12.49 -6.28
C SER A 140 -14.87 13.10 -5.59
N GLY A 141 -14.64 14.06 -4.69
CA GLY A 141 -15.73 14.77 -4.01
C GLY A 141 -16.44 15.72 -4.95
N THR A 142 -17.76 15.87 -4.80
CA THR A 142 -18.57 16.86 -5.55
C THR A 142 -18.15 18.33 -5.32
N THR A 143 -17.28 18.58 -4.34
CA THR A 143 -16.77 19.91 -3.92
C THR A 143 -15.35 20.18 -4.43
N GLY A 144 -14.79 19.37 -5.34
CA GLY A 144 -13.48 19.58 -5.95
C GLY A 144 -12.28 19.09 -5.10
N MET A 145 -12.45 18.80 -3.81
CA MET A 145 -11.38 18.18 -2.99
C MET A 145 -11.65 16.70 -2.77
N ALA A 146 -10.63 15.86 -2.99
CA ALA A 146 -10.72 14.44 -2.74
C ALA A 146 -11.02 14.16 -1.25
N LYS A 147 -12.03 13.32 -0.98
CA LYS A 147 -12.41 12.92 0.37
C LYS A 147 -11.89 11.51 0.66
N GLY A 148 -11.22 11.34 1.79
CA GLY A 148 -10.73 10.04 2.25
C GLY A 148 -11.82 9.25 2.98
N VAL A 149 -12.16 8.08 2.45
CA VAL A 149 -13.04 7.09 3.09
C VAL A 149 -12.17 6.14 3.90
N MET A 150 -12.42 6.07 5.19
CA MET A 150 -11.67 5.23 6.14
C MET A 150 -12.39 3.89 6.36
N LEU A 151 -11.68 2.79 6.10
CA LEU A 151 -12.19 1.44 6.29
C LEU A 151 -11.34 0.68 7.31
N THR A 152 -12.01 0.15 8.33
CA THR A 152 -11.39 -0.72 9.33
C THR A 152 -11.24 -2.14 8.81
N GLU A 153 -10.48 -2.97 9.52
CA GLU A 153 -10.38 -4.40 9.23
C GLU A 153 -11.77 -5.08 9.25
N ASN A 154 -12.63 -4.74 10.23
CA ASN A 154 -14.02 -5.24 10.29
C ASN A 154 -14.84 -4.88 9.05
N ASN A 155 -14.68 -3.67 8.51
CA ASN A 155 -15.39 -3.30 7.28
C ASN A 155 -14.94 -4.19 6.11
N LEU A 156 -13.63 -4.44 5.97
CA LEU A 156 -13.10 -5.31 4.91
C LEU A 156 -13.57 -6.76 5.06
N ILE A 157 -13.50 -7.32 6.27
CA ILE A 157 -13.99 -8.68 6.56
C ILE A 157 -15.47 -8.81 6.23
N SER A 158 -16.30 -7.83 6.64
CA SER A 158 -17.74 -7.83 6.35
C SER A 158 -17.98 -7.82 4.83
N CYS A 159 -17.26 -7.00 4.06
CA CYS A 159 -17.39 -7.00 2.60
C CYS A 159 -17.08 -8.37 1.98
N VAL A 160 -16.02 -9.04 2.44
CA VAL A 160 -15.65 -10.38 1.96
C VAL A 160 -16.72 -11.41 2.33
N TYR A 161 -17.19 -11.38 3.57
CA TYR A 161 -18.22 -12.31 4.07
C TYR A 161 -19.52 -12.22 3.26
N TYR A 162 -20.06 -11.02 3.09
CA TYR A 162 -21.28 -10.82 2.29
C TYR A 162 -21.07 -11.07 0.81
N GLY A 163 -19.92 -10.72 0.26
CA GLY A 163 -19.57 -11.02 -1.13
C GLY A 163 -19.54 -12.52 -1.42
N LEU A 164 -19.02 -13.33 -0.51
CA LEU A 164 -19.01 -14.79 -0.62
C LEU A 164 -20.43 -15.37 -0.57
N GLN A 165 -21.32 -14.84 0.26
CA GLN A 165 -22.72 -15.29 0.31
C GLN A 165 -23.42 -15.05 -1.02
N VAL A 166 -23.26 -13.85 -1.61
CA VAL A 166 -23.84 -13.53 -2.92
C VAL A 166 -23.29 -14.47 -4.00
N ALA A 167 -21.97 -14.66 -4.07
CA ALA A 167 -21.33 -15.55 -5.04
C ALA A 167 -21.84 -17.01 -4.90
N THR A 168 -22.04 -17.49 -3.68
CA THR A 168 -22.57 -18.84 -3.42
C THR A 168 -24.01 -19.01 -3.89
N VAL A 169 -24.85 -17.97 -3.73
CA VAL A 169 -26.24 -18.00 -4.22
C VAL A 169 -26.24 -18.07 -5.74
N TYR A 170 -25.45 -17.22 -6.42
CA TYR A 170 -25.39 -17.24 -7.89
C TYR A 170 -24.89 -18.56 -8.45
N SER A 171 -23.88 -19.20 -7.85
CA SER A 171 -23.38 -20.49 -8.32
C SER A 171 -24.41 -21.62 -8.20
N ARG A 172 -25.32 -21.56 -7.19
CA ARG A 172 -26.42 -22.52 -7.03
C ARG A 172 -27.59 -22.28 -7.98
N CYS A 173 -27.76 -21.06 -8.49
CA CYS A 173 -28.80 -20.75 -9.47
C CYS A 173 -28.42 -21.11 -10.91
N LEU A 174 -27.14 -21.41 -11.18
CA LEU A 174 -26.62 -21.77 -12.50
C LEU A 174 -26.33 -23.26 -12.65
N SER A 175 -26.52 -24.06 -11.61
CA SER A 175 -26.43 -25.51 -11.58
C SER A 175 -27.83 -26.17 -11.65
#